data_9ff3bb55f8fa4ad70fc4982a09d09b04
#
_entry.id   9ff3bb55f8fa4ad70fc4982a09d09b04
#
_cell.length_a   1.000
_cell.length_b   1.000
_cell.length_c   1.000
_cell.angle_alpha   90.00
_cell.angle_beta   90.00
_cell.angle_gamma   90.00
#
_symmetry.space_group_name_H-M   'P 1'
#
loop_
_entity.id
_entity.type
_entity.pdbx_description
1 polymer ?
#
loop_
_entity_poly.entity_id
_entity_poly.type
_entity_poly.pdbx_seq_one_letter_code
_entity_poly.pdbx_strand_id
1 'polypeptide(L)'
;MHHELERGREHYRQRAWADAWQALSLADRAAPLVGEDLELLATSAYLIGRDECFLRALERAHHAHLETGHYRRAARCAFRLGFELLLRGERARATGWLCRAERLLDREAQECVERGYLLLPLVERHLDAGDSELAYAVAARAVGIGERSADADLTASARHQQGRALIQRGELDAGLALLDEAMVAVVAGELSPIITGLLYCSVIDTCRQVYALDRAREWTTALARWCEEQHQMLAFTSVCMVHRSEILQMLGAWTDAAAEARRACERCAQGRRGRAAAAAFYQQGEIHRLRGELEAAEGAYELADREGYEPQPGLALLR
;
A
#
# COMPACT_ATOMS: atom_id res chain seq x y z
N MET A 1 -21.75 -22.90 -10.89
CA MET A 1 -20.28 -22.93 -10.70
C MET A 1 -19.56 -22.15 -11.79
N HIS A 2 -19.53 -22.59 -13.03
CA HIS A 2 -18.84 -21.89 -14.14
C HIS A 2 -19.34 -20.45 -14.33
N HIS A 3 -20.63 -20.20 -14.17
CA HIS A 3 -21.24 -18.87 -14.29
C HIS A 3 -20.73 -17.86 -13.24
N GLU A 4 -20.61 -18.26 -11.96
CA GLU A 4 -20.11 -17.35 -10.90
C GLU A 4 -18.62 -17.04 -11.08
N LEU A 5 -17.82 -18.00 -11.54
CA LEU A 5 -16.42 -17.78 -11.84
C LEU A 5 -16.24 -16.76 -12.99
N GLU A 6 -16.94 -16.92 -14.08
CA GLU A 6 -16.88 -15.98 -15.21
C GLU A 6 -17.41 -14.59 -14.83
N ARG A 7 -18.49 -14.52 -14.03
CA ARG A 7 -18.96 -13.25 -13.47
C ARG A 7 -17.89 -12.57 -12.62
N GLY A 8 -17.20 -13.33 -11.75
CA GLY A 8 -16.15 -12.79 -10.91
C GLY A 8 -14.98 -12.23 -11.72
N ARG A 9 -14.57 -12.95 -12.77
CA ARG A 9 -13.53 -12.48 -13.70
C ARG A 9 -13.96 -11.22 -14.46
N GLU A 10 -15.23 -11.15 -14.89
CA GLU A 10 -15.78 -9.97 -15.57
C GLU A 10 -15.84 -8.75 -14.65
N HIS A 11 -16.40 -8.90 -13.45
CA HIS A 11 -16.42 -7.84 -12.44
C HIS A 11 -15.01 -7.33 -12.09
N TYR A 12 -14.03 -8.25 -12.02
CA TYR A 12 -12.63 -7.85 -11.79
C TYR A 12 -12.11 -6.98 -12.94
N ARG A 13 -12.35 -7.34 -14.21
CA ARG A 13 -11.98 -6.54 -15.38
C ARG A 13 -12.64 -5.16 -15.39
N GLN A 14 -13.87 -5.08 -14.92
CA GLN A 14 -14.65 -3.84 -14.78
C GLN A 14 -14.29 -3.03 -13.53
N ARG A 15 -13.32 -3.50 -12.72
CA ARG A 15 -12.93 -2.88 -11.44
C ARG A 15 -14.07 -2.78 -10.42
N ALA A 16 -15.10 -3.62 -10.55
CA ALA A 16 -16.18 -3.78 -9.58
C ALA A 16 -15.77 -4.75 -8.46
N TRP A 17 -14.89 -4.24 -7.56
CA TRP A 17 -14.13 -5.06 -6.62
C TRP A 17 -14.96 -5.87 -5.64
N ALA A 18 -16.05 -5.29 -5.11
CA ALA A 18 -16.91 -6.00 -4.17
C ALA A 18 -17.71 -7.11 -4.87
N ASP A 19 -18.20 -6.84 -6.09
CA ASP A 19 -18.93 -7.82 -6.88
C ASP A 19 -18.01 -8.94 -7.36
N ALA A 20 -16.76 -8.59 -7.76
CA ALA A 20 -15.72 -9.56 -8.10
C ALA A 20 -15.41 -10.48 -6.91
N TRP A 21 -15.17 -9.90 -5.73
CA TRP A 21 -14.90 -10.66 -4.52
C TRP A 21 -16.08 -11.59 -4.16
N GLN A 22 -17.32 -11.10 -4.26
CA GLN A 22 -18.51 -11.89 -3.94
C GLN A 22 -18.67 -13.07 -4.91
N ALA A 23 -18.60 -12.83 -6.21
CA ALA A 23 -18.76 -13.87 -7.22
C ALA A 23 -17.64 -14.92 -7.14
N LEU A 24 -16.37 -14.49 -7.02
CA LEU A 24 -15.22 -15.40 -6.85
C LEU A 24 -15.32 -16.21 -5.55
N SER A 25 -15.79 -15.60 -4.45
CA SER A 25 -15.99 -16.30 -3.19
C SER A 25 -17.10 -17.35 -3.27
N LEU A 26 -18.16 -17.08 -4.02
CA LEU A 26 -19.23 -18.07 -4.29
C LEU A 26 -18.72 -19.22 -5.16
N ALA A 27 -17.96 -18.91 -6.20
CA ALA A 27 -17.32 -19.93 -7.04
C ALA A 27 -16.37 -20.83 -6.21
N ASP A 28 -15.57 -20.24 -5.33
CA ASP A 28 -14.60 -20.92 -4.48
C ASP A 28 -15.26 -21.88 -3.46
N ARG A 29 -16.46 -21.52 -2.96
CA ARG A 29 -17.25 -22.42 -2.09
C ARG A 29 -17.80 -23.62 -2.83
N ALA A 30 -18.09 -23.46 -4.12
CA ALA A 30 -18.64 -24.54 -4.94
C ALA A 30 -17.56 -25.51 -5.43
N ALA A 31 -16.36 -25.02 -5.76
CA ALA A 31 -15.17 -25.82 -6.06
C ALA A 31 -13.91 -24.98 -5.86
N PRO A 32 -12.78 -25.59 -5.42
CA PRO A 32 -11.51 -24.90 -5.23
C PRO A 32 -11.09 -24.13 -6.50
N LEU A 33 -10.75 -22.86 -6.34
CA LEU A 33 -10.25 -22.02 -7.44
C LEU A 33 -8.81 -22.40 -7.79
N VAL A 34 -8.43 -22.21 -9.04
CA VAL A 34 -7.04 -22.30 -9.51
C VAL A 34 -6.21 -21.09 -9.04
N GLY A 35 -4.88 -21.17 -9.13
CA GLY A 35 -3.98 -20.15 -8.60
C GLY A 35 -4.28 -18.76 -9.14
N GLU A 36 -4.53 -18.62 -10.44
CA GLU A 36 -4.86 -17.35 -11.09
C GLU A 36 -6.14 -16.71 -10.52
N ASP A 37 -7.20 -17.49 -10.34
CA ASP A 37 -8.47 -16.98 -9.81
C ASP A 37 -8.37 -16.64 -8.32
N LEU A 38 -7.52 -17.35 -7.57
CA LEU A 38 -7.18 -17.01 -6.19
C LEU A 38 -6.41 -15.69 -6.10
N GLU A 39 -5.56 -15.36 -7.08
CA GLU A 39 -4.91 -14.05 -7.16
C GLU A 39 -5.92 -12.92 -7.41
N LEU A 40 -6.93 -13.15 -8.28
CA LEU A 40 -8.02 -12.18 -8.50
C LEU A 40 -8.85 -11.99 -7.23
N LEU A 41 -9.20 -13.09 -6.55
CA LEU A 41 -9.92 -13.07 -5.28
C LEU A 41 -9.13 -12.30 -4.21
N ALA A 42 -7.82 -12.53 -4.11
CA ALA A 42 -6.94 -11.84 -3.19
C ALA A 42 -6.92 -10.33 -3.47
N THR A 43 -6.68 -9.93 -4.71
CA THR A 43 -6.63 -8.51 -5.09
C THR A 43 -7.96 -7.81 -4.82
N SER A 44 -9.09 -8.45 -5.16
CA SER A 44 -10.43 -7.92 -4.86
C SER A 44 -10.64 -7.76 -3.35
N ALA A 45 -10.22 -8.76 -2.54
CA ALA A 45 -10.30 -8.71 -1.09
C ALA A 45 -9.49 -7.55 -0.50
N TYR A 46 -8.26 -7.33 -0.99
CA TYR A 46 -7.42 -6.21 -0.58
C TYR A 46 -8.12 -4.86 -0.82
N LEU A 47 -8.59 -4.65 -2.05
CA LEU A 47 -9.17 -3.36 -2.47
C LEU A 47 -10.48 -3.02 -1.74
N ILE A 48 -11.23 -4.02 -1.26
CA ILE A 48 -12.41 -3.80 -0.40
C ILE A 48 -12.10 -3.89 1.10
N GLY A 49 -10.81 -3.90 1.49
CA GLY A 49 -10.38 -3.87 2.89
C GLY A 49 -10.59 -5.17 3.67
N ARG A 50 -10.63 -6.34 2.99
CA ARG A 50 -10.74 -7.66 3.63
C ARG A 50 -9.37 -8.32 3.77
N ASP A 51 -8.54 -7.74 4.62
CA ASP A 51 -7.10 -8.05 4.75
C ASP A 51 -6.82 -9.53 5.05
N GLU A 52 -7.58 -10.14 5.96
CA GLU A 52 -7.42 -11.56 6.29
C GLU A 52 -7.83 -12.49 5.13
N CYS A 53 -8.81 -12.07 4.33
CA CYS A 53 -9.20 -12.81 3.14
C CYS A 53 -8.12 -12.71 2.06
N PHE A 54 -7.51 -11.53 1.92
CA PHE A 54 -6.38 -11.31 1.03
C PHE A 54 -5.20 -12.23 1.36
N LEU A 55 -4.74 -12.26 2.61
CA LEU A 55 -3.62 -13.10 3.02
C LEU A 55 -3.92 -14.59 2.78
N ARG A 56 -5.10 -15.07 3.19
CA ARG A 56 -5.49 -16.47 2.99
C ARG A 56 -5.61 -16.85 1.52
N ALA A 57 -6.15 -15.97 0.68
CA ALA A 57 -6.26 -16.23 -0.74
C ALA A 57 -4.88 -16.29 -1.42
N LEU A 58 -3.94 -15.39 -1.07
CA LEU A 58 -2.57 -15.44 -1.57
C LEU A 58 -1.81 -16.68 -1.12
N GLU A 59 -1.99 -17.11 0.13
CA GLU A 59 -1.36 -18.33 0.65
C GLU A 59 -1.85 -19.56 -0.14
N ARG A 60 -3.16 -19.64 -0.41
CA ARG A 60 -3.74 -20.69 -1.23
C ARG A 60 -3.26 -20.62 -2.69
N ALA A 61 -3.18 -19.40 -3.27
CA ALA A 61 -2.63 -19.20 -4.61
C ALA A 61 -1.19 -19.68 -4.71
N HIS A 62 -0.36 -19.35 -3.71
CA HIS A 62 1.01 -19.86 -3.61
C HIS A 62 1.07 -21.38 -3.68
N HIS A 63 0.25 -22.08 -2.90
CA HIS A 63 0.23 -23.55 -2.88
C HIS A 63 -0.30 -24.13 -4.21
N ALA A 64 -1.37 -23.58 -4.77
CA ALA A 64 -1.93 -24.03 -6.06
C ALA A 64 -0.91 -23.87 -7.20
N HIS A 65 -0.13 -22.77 -7.20
CA HIS A 65 0.96 -22.60 -8.17
C HIS A 65 2.12 -23.56 -7.97
N LEU A 66 2.43 -23.93 -6.72
CA LEU A 66 3.45 -24.98 -6.45
C LEU A 66 3.02 -26.34 -6.97
N GLU A 67 1.76 -26.73 -6.72
CA GLU A 67 1.19 -28.02 -7.19
C GLU A 67 1.19 -28.14 -8.72
N THR A 68 1.02 -27.01 -9.41
CA THR A 68 1.01 -26.96 -10.88
C THR A 68 2.37 -26.65 -11.50
N GLY A 69 3.44 -26.52 -10.69
CA GLY A 69 4.81 -26.26 -11.17
C GLY A 69 5.07 -24.82 -11.61
N HIS A 70 4.17 -23.88 -11.34
CA HIS A 70 4.33 -22.46 -11.69
C HIS A 70 5.15 -21.71 -10.61
N TYR A 71 6.43 -22.09 -10.46
CA TYR A 71 7.29 -21.62 -9.34
C TYR A 71 7.47 -20.11 -9.30
N ARG A 72 7.52 -19.41 -10.44
CA ARG A 72 7.63 -17.93 -10.48
C ARG A 72 6.38 -17.27 -9.91
N ARG A 73 5.18 -17.72 -10.29
CA ARG A 73 3.93 -17.22 -9.72
C ARG A 73 3.82 -17.53 -8.22
N ALA A 74 4.22 -18.73 -7.80
CA ALA A 74 4.29 -19.08 -6.40
C ALA A 74 5.24 -18.14 -5.63
N ALA A 75 6.41 -17.81 -6.19
CA ALA A 75 7.34 -16.86 -5.59
C ALA A 75 6.74 -15.43 -5.52
N ARG A 76 6.00 -15.00 -6.54
CA ARG A 76 5.30 -13.69 -6.54
C ARG A 76 4.22 -13.62 -5.46
N CYS A 77 3.44 -14.67 -5.26
CA CYS A 77 2.47 -14.74 -4.15
C CYS A 77 3.18 -14.69 -2.79
N ALA A 78 4.29 -15.41 -2.62
CA ALA A 78 5.08 -15.41 -1.39
C ALA A 78 5.71 -14.02 -1.12
N PHE A 79 6.22 -13.34 -2.15
CA PHE A 79 6.68 -11.95 -2.04
C PHE A 79 5.54 -11.03 -1.57
N ARG A 80 4.37 -11.06 -2.20
CA ARG A 80 3.22 -10.22 -1.83
C ARG A 80 2.80 -10.45 -0.38
N LEU A 81 2.77 -11.71 0.08
CA LEU A 81 2.52 -12.06 1.48
C LEU A 81 3.58 -11.45 2.41
N GLY A 82 4.85 -11.66 2.09
CA GLY A 82 5.95 -11.15 2.88
C GLY A 82 5.97 -9.63 2.95
N PHE A 83 5.73 -8.96 1.83
CA PHE A 83 5.70 -7.50 1.77
C PHE A 83 4.54 -6.91 2.58
N GLU A 84 3.33 -7.46 2.46
CA GLU A 84 2.18 -7.02 3.27
C GLU A 84 2.40 -7.24 4.76
N LEU A 85 3.00 -8.37 5.15
CA LEU A 85 3.34 -8.65 6.55
C LEU A 85 4.41 -7.69 7.09
N LEU A 86 5.38 -7.24 6.25
CA LEU A 86 6.33 -6.19 6.63
C LEU A 86 5.60 -4.88 6.93
N LEU A 87 4.69 -4.47 6.05
CA LEU A 87 3.89 -3.26 6.24
C LEU A 87 3.03 -3.30 7.52
N ARG A 88 2.66 -4.50 7.97
CA ARG A 88 1.95 -4.73 9.24
C ARG A 88 2.87 -4.84 10.47
N GLY A 89 4.19 -4.80 10.28
CA GLY A 89 5.15 -5.01 11.36
C GLY A 89 5.36 -6.46 11.79
N GLU A 90 4.78 -7.44 11.10
CA GLU A 90 4.90 -8.88 11.39
C GLU A 90 6.21 -9.46 10.83
N ARG A 91 7.35 -8.94 11.26
CA ARG A 91 8.68 -9.16 10.67
C ARG A 91 9.08 -10.63 10.54
N ALA A 92 8.80 -11.46 11.54
CA ALA A 92 9.20 -12.87 11.51
C ALA A 92 8.47 -13.67 10.42
N ARG A 93 7.15 -13.48 10.29
CA ARG A 93 6.34 -14.11 9.24
C ARG A 93 6.73 -13.58 7.86
N ALA A 94 6.94 -12.27 7.75
CA ALA A 94 7.38 -11.62 6.52
C ALA A 94 8.70 -12.21 6.02
N THR A 95 9.72 -12.29 6.88
CA THR A 95 11.00 -12.90 6.55
C THR A 95 10.84 -14.34 6.08
N GLY A 96 10.01 -15.12 6.74
CA GLY A 96 9.74 -16.52 6.35
C GLY A 96 9.20 -16.63 4.93
N TRP A 97 8.24 -15.77 4.54
CA TRP A 97 7.67 -15.76 3.20
C TRP A 97 8.65 -15.25 2.13
N LEU A 98 9.44 -14.20 2.43
CA LEU A 98 10.46 -13.68 1.51
C LEU A 98 11.57 -14.71 1.25
N CYS A 99 12.10 -15.36 2.28
CA CYS A 99 13.09 -16.44 2.12
C CYS A 99 12.50 -17.64 1.34
N ARG A 100 11.20 -17.91 1.47
CA ARG A 100 10.53 -18.94 0.68
C ARG A 100 10.48 -18.56 -0.80
N ALA A 101 10.17 -17.30 -1.11
CA ALA A 101 10.21 -16.79 -2.48
C ALA A 101 11.61 -16.88 -3.09
N GLU A 102 12.65 -16.47 -2.36
CA GLU A 102 14.05 -16.58 -2.79
C GLU A 102 14.42 -18.02 -3.15
N ARG A 103 14.17 -18.98 -2.25
CA ARG A 103 14.45 -20.40 -2.50
C ARG A 103 13.75 -20.99 -3.71
N LEU A 104 12.56 -20.49 -4.06
CA LEU A 104 11.86 -20.91 -5.28
C LEU A 104 12.57 -20.40 -6.52
N LEU A 105 13.04 -19.15 -6.50
CA LEU A 105 13.72 -18.53 -7.62
C LEU A 105 15.18 -19.02 -7.77
N ASP A 106 15.82 -19.50 -6.70
CA ASP A 106 17.18 -20.08 -6.78
C ASP A 106 17.23 -21.35 -7.66
N ARG A 107 16.08 -22.00 -7.85
CA ARG A 107 15.95 -23.15 -8.74
C ARG A 107 15.80 -22.76 -10.21
N GLU A 108 15.55 -21.47 -10.48
CA GLU A 108 15.38 -20.93 -11.83
C GLU A 108 16.71 -20.34 -12.32
N ALA A 109 17.23 -20.90 -13.41
CA ALA A 109 18.53 -20.48 -13.97
C ALA A 109 18.47 -19.09 -14.66
N GLN A 110 17.28 -18.62 -15.04
CA GLN A 110 17.08 -17.37 -15.77
C GLN A 110 16.72 -16.21 -14.86
N GLU A 111 17.22 -15.02 -15.21
CA GLU A 111 16.75 -13.76 -14.62
C GLU A 111 15.25 -13.61 -14.87
N CYS A 112 14.49 -13.25 -13.83
CA CYS A 112 13.04 -13.04 -13.91
C CYS A 112 12.63 -11.82 -13.09
N VAL A 113 11.47 -11.26 -13.40
CA VAL A 113 10.96 -10.05 -12.77
C VAL A 113 10.76 -10.23 -11.26
N GLU A 114 10.43 -11.43 -10.80
CA GLU A 114 10.23 -11.75 -9.39
C GLU A 114 11.49 -11.51 -8.55
N ARG A 115 12.70 -11.69 -9.13
CA ARG A 115 13.95 -11.32 -8.46
C ARG A 115 14.05 -9.82 -8.20
N GLY A 116 13.53 -9.00 -9.11
CA GLY A 116 13.44 -7.55 -8.94
C GLY A 116 12.51 -7.17 -7.78
N TYR A 117 11.36 -7.81 -7.69
CA TYR A 117 10.43 -7.60 -6.56
C TYR A 117 11.06 -7.94 -5.20
N LEU A 118 11.89 -8.98 -5.10
CA LEU A 118 12.58 -9.32 -3.86
C LEU A 118 13.66 -8.31 -3.45
N LEU A 119 14.07 -7.42 -4.34
CA LEU A 119 14.95 -6.30 -3.99
C LEU A 119 14.22 -5.19 -3.22
N LEU A 120 12.90 -5.00 -3.43
CA LEU A 120 12.16 -3.91 -2.79
C LEU A 120 12.20 -3.96 -1.25
N PRO A 121 11.94 -5.10 -0.58
CA PRO A 121 12.10 -5.21 0.87
C PRO A 121 13.54 -4.98 1.35
N LEU A 122 14.53 -5.31 0.51
CA LEU A 122 15.92 -5.07 0.83
C LEU A 122 16.24 -3.56 0.79
N VAL A 123 15.68 -2.82 -0.18
CA VAL A 123 15.78 -1.35 -0.22
C VAL A 123 15.19 -0.73 1.03
N GLU A 124 13.96 -1.13 1.43
CA GLU A 124 13.32 -0.61 2.66
C GLU A 124 14.20 -0.86 3.90
N ARG A 125 14.80 -2.04 4.01
CA ARG A 125 15.72 -2.33 5.12
C ARG A 125 16.96 -1.43 5.13
N HIS A 126 17.53 -1.09 3.97
CA HIS A 126 18.65 -0.16 3.89
C HIS A 126 18.23 1.27 4.20
N LEU A 127 17.04 1.71 3.74
CA LEU A 127 16.48 3.01 4.09
C LEU A 127 16.26 3.13 5.61
N ASP A 128 15.67 2.10 6.23
CA ASP A 128 15.45 2.05 7.69
C ASP A 128 16.77 2.09 8.49
N ALA A 129 17.84 1.50 7.94
CA ALA A 129 19.17 1.50 8.55
C ALA A 129 19.96 2.79 8.29
N GLY A 130 19.48 3.71 7.46
CA GLY A 130 20.20 4.91 7.05
C GLY A 130 21.27 4.68 5.97
N ASP A 131 21.35 3.46 5.40
CA ASP A 131 22.31 3.07 4.35
C ASP A 131 21.81 3.51 2.97
N SER A 132 21.64 4.81 2.77
CA SER A 132 21.02 5.38 1.58
C SER A 132 21.77 5.10 0.28
N GLU A 133 23.11 4.91 0.31
CA GLU A 133 23.87 4.49 -0.87
C GLU A 133 23.54 3.07 -1.31
N LEU A 134 23.49 2.12 -0.37
CA LEU A 134 23.11 0.76 -0.67
C LEU A 134 21.64 0.68 -1.10
N ALA A 135 20.76 1.45 -0.44
CA ALA A 135 19.35 1.57 -0.83
C ALA A 135 19.22 2.01 -2.31
N TYR A 136 19.93 3.08 -2.69
CA TYR A 136 19.94 3.58 -4.06
C TYR A 136 20.45 2.53 -5.06
N ALA A 137 21.58 1.89 -4.77
CA ALA A 137 22.18 0.89 -5.66
C ALA A 137 21.28 -0.33 -5.85
N VAL A 138 20.65 -0.82 -4.78
CA VAL A 138 19.71 -1.95 -4.86
C VAL A 138 18.44 -1.55 -5.61
N ALA A 139 17.89 -0.35 -5.37
CA ALA A 139 16.75 0.17 -6.09
C ALA A 139 17.05 0.32 -7.60
N ALA A 140 18.22 0.84 -7.98
CA ALA A 140 18.66 0.94 -9.37
C ALA A 140 18.70 -0.42 -10.08
N ARG A 141 19.15 -1.47 -9.38
CA ARG A 141 19.10 -2.85 -9.92
C ARG A 141 17.67 -3.31 -10.16
N ALA A 142 16.75 -3.02 -9.23
CA ALA A 142 15.34 -3.36 -9.37
C ALA A 142 14.69 -2.61 -10.54
N VAL A 143 14.99 -1.31 -10.73
CA VAL A 143 14.58 -0.53 -11.91
C VAL A 143 15.04 -1.21 -13.19
N GLY A 144 16.34 -1.56 -13.30
CA GLY A 144 16.87 -2.21 -14.51
C GLY A 144 16.22 -3.58 -14.80
N ILE A 145 15.83 -4.35 -13.79
CA ILE A 145 15.06 -5.59 -13.98
C ILE A 145 13.63 -5.27 -14.47
N GLY A 146 12.97 -4.30 -13.87
CA GLY A 146 11.62 -3.87 -14.26
C GLY A 146 11.56 -3.41 -15.72
N GLU A 147 12.50 -2.57 -16.13
CA GLU A 147 12.59 -2.05 -17.51
C GLU A 147 12.84 -3.18 -18.53
N ARG A 148 13.81 -4.09 -18.26
CA ARG A 148 14.07 -5.23 -19.16
C ARG A 148 12.91 -6.21 -19.24
N SER A 149 12.10 -6.29 -18.18
CA SER A 149 10.92 -7.18 -18.12
C SER A 149 9.63 -6.50 -18.59
N ALA A 150 9.67 -5.20 -18.93
CA ALA A 150 8.51 -4.36 -19.22
C ALA A 150 7.43 -4.43 -18.10
N ASP A 151 7.87 -4.52 -16.83
CA ASP A 151 6.98 -4.54 -15.65
C ASP A 151 6.91 -3.13 -15.05
N ALA A 152 5.82 -2.44 -15.36
CA ALA A 152 5.61 -1.06 -14.92
C ALA A 152 5.47 -0.94 -13.38
N ASP A 153 4.83 -1.91 -12.73
CA ASP A 153 4.67 -1.95 -11.27
C ASP A 153 6.03 -1.99 -10.55
N LEU A 154 6.92 -2.87 -10.99
CA LEU A 154 8.26 -2.98 -10.42
C LEU A 154 9.09 -1.74 -10.70
N THR A 155 9.07 -1.24 -11.95
CA THR A 155 9.84 -0.07 -12.36
C THR A 155 9.45 1.16 -11.53
N ALA A 156 8.16 1.46 -11.43
CA ALA A 156 7.67 2.60 -10.67
C ALA A 156 7.94 2.46 -9.17
N SER A 157 7.73 1.27 -8.59
CA SER A 157 8.02 1.01 -7.18
C SER A 157 9.50 1.17 -6.84
N ALA A 158 10.38 0.65 -7.68
CA ALA A 158 11.82 0.74 -7.47
C ALA A 158 12.35 2.18 -7.70
N ARG A 159 11.81 2.90 -8.69
CA ARG A 159 12.17 4.30 -8.96
C ARG A 159 11.73 5.22 -7.82
N HIS A 160 10.55 5.00 -7.27
CA HIS A 160 10.10 5.67 -6.06
C HIS A 160 11.06 5.43 -4.88
N GLN A 161 11.47 4.19 -4.62
CA GLN A 161 12.44 3.89 -3.54
C GLN A 161 13.82 4.51 -3.81
N GLN A 162 14.25 4.56 -5.07
CA GLN A 162 15.48 5.24 -5.49
C GLN A 162 15.41 6.74 -5.19
N GLY A 163 14.27 7.38 -5.45
CA GLY A 163 14.02 8.79 -5.09
C GLY A 163 14.10 9.02 -3.58
N ARG A 164 13.51 8.14 -2.76
CA ARG A 164 13.61 8.21 -1.30
C ARG A 164 15.05 8.08 -0.81
N ALA A 165 15.85 7.22 -1.44
CA ALA A 165 17.26 7.07 -1.09
C ALA A 165 18.07 8.35 -1.39
N LEU A 166 17.80 9.04 -2.51
CA LEU A 166 18.42 10.34 -2.81
C LEU A 166 18.01 11.42 -1.81
N ILE A 167 16.74 11.48 -1.44
CA ILE A 167 16.24 12.41 -0.43
C ILE A 167 16.97 12.19 0.90
N GLN A 168 17.13 10.95 1.32
CA GLN A 168 17.85 10.61 2.55
C GLN A 168 19.35 10.97 2.50
N ARG A 169 19.96 11.00 1.31
CA ARG A 169 21.34 11.49 1.07
C ARG A 169 21.43 13.01 1.07
N GLY A 170 20.32 13.73 1.14
CA GLY A 170 20.26 15.19 1.03
C GLY A 170 20.15 15.71 -0.40
N GLU A 171 20.02 14.84 -1.39
CA GLU A 171 19.85 15.19 -2.80
C GLU A 171 18.34 15.40 -3.10
N LEU A 172 17.76 16.42 -2.45
CA LEU A 172 16.32 16.63 -2.39
C LEU A 172 15.68 16.76 -3.79
N ASP A 173 16.22 17.66 -4.62
CA ASP A 173 15.63 17.94 -5.95
C ASP A 173 15.68 16.72 -6.86
N ALA A 174 16.80 16.00 -6.88
CA ALA A 174 16.97 14.80 -7.68
C ALA A 174 16.02 13.68 -7.20
N GLY A 175 15.89 13.53 -5.88
CA GLY A 175 14.98 12.55 -5.30
C GLY A 175 13.52 12.86 -5.60
N LEU A 176 13.08 14.12 -5.44
CA LEU A 176 11.73 14.55 -5.77
C LEU A 176 11.41 14.37 -7.27
N ALA A 177 12.38 14.60 -8.16
CA ALA A 177 12.20 14.37 -9.60
C ALA A 177 11.93 12.89 -9.91
N LEU A 178 12.61 11.94 -9.24
CA LEU A 178 12.33 10.51 -9.39
C LEU A 178 10.96 10.12 -8.82
N LEU A 179 10.50 10.75 -7.74
CA LEU A 179 9.14 10.55 -7.24
C LEU A 179 8.11 11.05 -8.25
N ASP A 180 8.30 12.24 -8.81
CA ASP A 180 7.42 12.80 -9.84
C ASP A 180 7.37 11.90 -11.08
N GLU A 181 8.51 11.33 -11.51
CA GLU A 181 8.59 10.38 -12.63
C GLU A 181 7.79 9.09 -12.35
N ALA A 182 7.91 8.52 -11.14
CA ALA A 182 7.10 7.37 -10.75
C ALA A 182 5.59 7.70 -10.77
N MET A 183 5.23 8.93 -10.38
CA MET A 183 3.85 9.39 -10.37
C MET A 183 3.26 9.63 -11.77
N VAL A 184 4.08 9.83 -12.80
CA VAL A 184 3.61 9.87 -14.20
C VAL A 184 2.97 8.53 -14.57
N ALA A 185 3.60 7.39 -14.27
CA ALA A 185 3.03 6.07 -14.54
C ALA A 185 1.74 5.81 -13.72
N VAL A 186 1.68 6.34 -12.47
CA VAL A 186 0.48 6.28 -11.63
C VAL A 186 -0.69 7.00 -12.30
N VAL A 187 -0.49 8.25 -12.73
CA VAL A 187 -1.55 9.09 -13.32
C VAL A 187 -1.94 8.60 -14.72
N ALA A 188 -0.99 8.05 -15.48
CA ALA A 188 -1.25 7.44 -16.77
C ALA A 188 -2.07 6.13 -16.68
N GLY A 189 -2.27 5.59 -15.48
CA GLY A 189 -3.03 4.35 -15.27
C GLY A 189 -2.31 3.09 -15.72
N GLU A 190 -0.99 3.13 -15.79
CA GLU A 190 -0.12 2.03 -16.25
C GLU A 190 0.07 0.95 -15.19
N LEU A 191 -0.24 1.27 -13.92
CA LEU A 191 0.05 0.42 -12.78
C LEU A 191 -1.18 -0.36 -12.28
N SER A 192 -0.91 -1.48 -11.61
CA SER A 192 -1.96 -2.21 -10.91
C SER A 192 -2.57 -1.37 -9.78
N PRO A 193 -3.87 -1.56 -9.44
CA PRO A 193 -4.56 -0.72 -8.46
C PRO A 193 -3.91 -0.70 -7.07
N ILE A 194 -3.31 -1.82 -6.64
CA ILE A 194 -2.63 -1.89 -5.34
C ILE A 194 -1.36 -1.03 -5.37
N ILE A 195 -0.53 -1.16 -6.40
CA ILE A 195 0.71 -0.39 -6.52
C ILE A 195 0.39 1.09 -6.70
N THR A 196 -0.62 1.43 -7.51
CA THR A 196 -1.12 2.81 -7.64
C THR A 196 -1.41 3.44 -6.28
N GLY A 197 -2.21 2.77 -5.45
CA GLY A 197 -2.56 3.29 -4.13
C GLY A 197 -1.38 3.38 -3.17
N LEU A 198 -0.50 2.39 -3.16
CA LEU A 198 0.71 2.39 -2.33
C LEU A 198 1.67 3.53 -2.71
N LEU A 199 1.87 3.78 -3.99
CA LEU A 199 2.73 4.87 -4.46
C LEU A 199 2.16 6.24 -4.13
N TYR A 200 0.85 6.47 -4.33
CA TYR A 200 0.22 7.70 -3.88
C TYR A 200 0.48 7.97 -2.40
N CYS A 201 0.20 7.00 -1.54
CA CYS A 201 0.38 7.16 -0.10
C CYS A 201 1.84 7.45 0.26
N SER A 202 2.79 6.70 -0.30
CA SER A 202 4.20 6.84 0.03
C SER A 202 4.83 8.13 -0.51
N VAL A 203 4.46 8.55 -1.73
CA VAL A 203 4.96 9.81 -2.32
C VAL A 203 4.40 11.01 -1.55
N ILE A 204 3.11 11.02 -1.21
CA ILE A 204 2.50 12.10 -0.42
C ILE A 204 3.17 12.21 0.94
N ASP A 205 3.38 11.07 1.63
CA ASP A 205 4.05 11.06 2.93
C ASP A 205 5.50 11.54 2.83
N THR A 206 6.25 11.11 1.82
CA THR A 206 7.62 11.58 1.58
C THR A 206 7.66 13.08 1.31
N CYS A 207 6.77 13.60 0.44
CA CYS A 207 6.69 15.05 0.17
C CYS A 207 6.34 15.84 1.42
N ARG A 208 5.45 15.32 2.28
CA ARG A 208 5.10 15.93 3.57
C ARG A 208 6.31 15.99 4.52
N GLN A 209 7.06 14.89 4.64
CA GLN A 209 8.23 14.80 5.52
C GLN A 209 9.33 15.81 5.16
N VAL A 210 9.49 16.10 3.87
CA VAL A 210 10.49 17.08 3.39
C VAL A 210 9.89 18.47 3.12
N TYR A 211 8.66 18.72 3.57
CA TYR A 211 7.94 19.99 3.40
C TYR A 211 7.74 20.44 1.93
N ALA A 212 7.74 19.51 0.98
CA ALA A 212 7.38 19.77 -0.41
C ALA A 212 5.84 19.86 -0.57
N LEU A 213 5.22 20.84 0.11
CA LEU A 213 3.77 20.92 0.33
C LEU A 213 2.96 21.10 -0.96
N ASP A 214 3.50 21.78 -1.96
CA ASP A 214 2.79 21.94 -3.25
C ASP A 214 2.66 20.59 -3.97
N ARG A 215 3.72 19.77 -3.98
CA ARG A 215 3.66 18.40 -4.51
C ARG A 215 2.71 17.51 -3.69
N ALA A 216 2.81 17.56 -2.37
CA ALA A 216 1.93 16.80 -1.49
C ALA A 216 0.46 17.14 -1.74
N ARG A 217 0.10 18.41 -1.94
CA ARG A 217 -1.24 18.85 -2.29
C ARG A 217 -1.69 18.36 -3.66
N GLU A 218 -0.82 18.46 -4.67
CA GLU A 218 -1.09 18.00 -6.03
C GLU A 218 -1.40 16.51 -6.06
N TRP A 219 -0.51 15.68 -5.47
CA TRP A 219 -0.69 14.23 -5.44
C TRP A 219 -1.86 13.79 -4.56
N THR A 220 -2.15 14.50 -3.47
CA THR A 220 -3.33 14.23 -2.65
C THR A 220 -4.62 14.52 -3.41
N THR A 221 -4.64 15.56 -4.25
CA THR A 221 -5.79 15.88 -5.11
C THR A 221 -5.97 14.81 -6.20
N ALA A 222 -4.87 14.35 -6.80
CA ALA A 222 -4.91 13.27 -7.79
C ALA A 222 -5.38 11.94 -7.17
N LEU A 223 -4.90 11.61 -5.95
CA LEU A 223 -5.37 10.43 -5.19
C LEU A 223 -6.87 10.51 -4.91
N ALA A 224 -7.39 11.67 -4.49
CA ALA A 224 -8.81 11.83 -4.21
C ALA A 224 -9.66 11.53 -5.46
N ARG A 225 -9.28 12.09 -6.61
CA ARG A 225 -9.94 11.83 -7.89
C ARG A 225 -9.89 10.34 -8.26
N TRP A 226 -8.72 9.72 -8.14
CA TRP A 226 -8.57 8.30 -8.41
C TRP A 226 -9.45 7.43 -7.50
N CYS A 227 -9.56 7.76 -6.20
CA CYS A 227 -10.46 7.07 -5.27
C CYS A 227 -11.95 7.23 -5.63
N GLU A 228 -12.35 8.41 -6.12
CA GLU A 228 -13.72 8.69 -6.58
C GLU A 228 -14.10 7.88 -7.83
N GLU A 229 -13.15 7.67 -8.73
CA GLU A 229 -13.31 6.87 -9.94
C GLU A 229 -13.39 5.35 -9.64
N GLN A 230 -12.84 4.90 -8.52
CA GLN A 230 -12.83 3.50 -8.12
C GLN A 230 -14.06 3.16 -7.25
N HIS A 231 -15.19 2.93 -7.89
CA HIS A 231 -16.40 2.49 -7.19
C HIS A 231 -16.13 1.22 -6.37
N GLN A 232 -16.63 1.15 -5.13
CA GLN A 232 -16.47 0.01 -4.21
C GLN A 232 -15.05 -0.18 -3.60
N MET A 233 -14.06 0.66 -3.95
CA MET A 233 -12.75 0.57 -3.31
C MET A 233 -12.78 1.21 -1.91
N LEU A 234 -12.27 0.47 -0.92
CA LEU A 234 -12.18 0.94 0.48
C LEU A 234 -10.72 1.07 0.97
N ALA A 235 -9.79 0.35 0.34
CA ALA A 235 -8.43 0.22 0.82
C ALA A 235 -7.69 1.55 1.03
N PHE A 236 -7.81 2.47 0.10
CA PHE A 236 -7.07 3.74 0.13
C PHE A 236 -7.92 4.96 0.46
N THR A 237 -9.26 4.84 0.50
CA THR A 237 -10.16 6.00 0.67
C THR A 237 -9.98 6.70 2.01
N SER A 238 -9.91 5.96 3.11
CA SER A 238 -9.72 6.54 4.45
C SER A 238 -8.34 7.16 4.61
N VAL A 239 -7.29 6.51 4.06
CA VAL A 239 -5.91 7.01 4.08
C VAL A 239 -5.80 8.31 3.26
N CYS A 240 -6.49 8.38 2.11
CA CYS A 240 -6.58 9.61 1.31
C CYS A 240 -7.12 10.79 2.14
N MET A 241 -8.20 10.57 2.91
CA MET A 241 -8.79 11.61 3.77
C MET A 241 -7.83 12.03 4.89
N VAL A 242 -7.08 11.09 5.47
CA VAL A 242 -6.04 11.40 6.46
C VAL A 242 -4.96 12.29 5.85
N HIS A 243 -4.40 11.93 4.70
CA HIS A 243 -3.39 12.74 4.03
C HIS A 243 -3.90 14.14 3.66
N ARG A 244 -5.15 14.25 3.18
CA ARG A 244 -5.76 15.57 2.94
C ARG A 244 -5.85 16.39 4.21
N SER A 245 -6.27 15.79 5.31
CA SER A 245 -6.33 16.46 6.61
C SER A 245 -4.97 16.95 7.08
N GLU A 246 -3.93 16.11 6.96
CA GLU A 246 -2.55 16.49 7.31
C GLU A 246 -2.04 17.68 6.49
N ILE A 247 -2.24 17.65 5.16
CA ILE A 247 -1.82 18.74 4.28
C ILE A 247 -2.59 20.03 4.58
N LEU A 248 -3.91 19.95 4.77
CA LEU A 248 -4.72 21.12 5.13
C LEU A 248 -4.30 21.71 6.48
N GLN A 249 -3.96 20.87 7.46
CA GLN A 249 -3.41 21.30 8.75
C GLN A 249 -2.09 22.07 8.56
N MET A 250 -1.15 21.54 7.77
CA MET A 250 0.14 22.18 7.50
C MET A 250 -0.02 23.52 6.76
N LEU A 251 -1.06 23.68 5.96
CA LEU A 251 -1.41 24.91 5.25
C LEU A 251 -2.24 25.90 6.10
N GLY A 252 -2.56 25.54 7.35
CA GLY A 252 -3.34 26.39 8.26
C GLY A 252 -4.86 26.38 7.99
N ALA A 253 -5.36 25.52 7.12
CA ALA A 253 -6.78 25.38 6.81
C ALA A 253 -7.49 24.48 7.84
N TRP A 254 -7.51 24.93 9.11
CA TRP A 254 -7.91 24.13 10.28
C TRP A 254 -9.34 23.57 10.20
N THR A 255 -10.30 24.34 9.69
CA THR A 255 -11.69 23.92 9.57
C THR A 255 -11.84 22.76 8.60
N ASP A 256 -11.18 22.87 7.45
CA ASP A 256 -11.23 21.84 6.42
C ASP A 256 -10.45 20.60 6.85
N ALA A 257 -9.32 20.77 7.52
CA ALA A 257 -8.54 19.68 8.09
C ALA A 257 -9.38 18.85 9.09
N ALA A 258 -10.11 19.54 10.00
CA ALA A 258 -10.98 18.88 10.97
C ALA A 258 -12.15 18.14 10.29
N ALA A 259 -12.72 18.71 9.24
CA ALA A 259 -13.79 18.07 8.48
C ALA A 259 -13.29 16.78 7.79
N GLU A 260 -12.11 16.79 7.17
CA GLU A 260 -11.53 15.60 6.54
C GLU A 260 -11.15 14.52 7.56
N ALA A 261 -10.55 14.89 8.71
CA ALA A 261 -10.23 13.93 9.77
C ALA A 261 -11.48 13.22 10.28
N ARG A 262 -12.57 13.99 10.53
CA ARG A 262 -13.85 13.41 10.96
C ARG A 262 -14.42 12.45 9.92
N ARG A 263 -14.41 12.83 8.63
CA ARG A 263 -14.85 11.93 7.53
C ARG A 263 -14.04 10.65 7.49
N ALA A 264 -12.72 10.74 7.69
CA ALA A 264 -11.85 9.56 7.75
C ALA A 264 -12.27 8.61 8.89
N CYS A 265 -12.52 9.14 10.09
CA CYS A 265 -13.00 8.36 11.24
C CYS A 265 -14.36 7.71 10.98
N GLU A 266 -15.33 8.46 10.44
CA GLU A 266 -16.66 7.97 10.09
C GLU A 266 -16.60 6.84 9.07
N ARG A 267 -15.74 6.98 8.07
CA ARG A 267 -15.52 5.94 7.03
C ARG A 267 -14.91 4.67 7.61
N CYS A 268 -13.93 4.81 8.51
CA CYS A 268 -13.32 3.67 9.19
C CYS A 268 -14.33 2.95 10.10
N ALA A 269 -15.22 3.67 10.77
CA ALA A 269 -16.25 3.08 11.61
C ALA A 269 -17.25 2.20 10.81
N GLN A 270 -17.44 2.46 9.53
CA GLN A 270 -18.36 1.71 8.65
C GLN A 270 -17.79 0.41 8.07
N GLY A 271 -16.48 0.16 8.14
CA GLY A 271 -15.96 -1.03 7.48
C GLY A 271 -14.55 -1.50 7.80
N ARG A 272 -13.63 -0.66 8.20
CA ARG A 272 -12.22 -1.04 8.39
C ARG A 272 -11.74 -0.60 9.76
N ARG A 273 -11.48 -1.58 10.64
CA ARG A 273 -10.68 -1.41 11.86
C ARG A 273 -9.20 -1.62 11.53
N GLY A 274 -8.31 -1.13 12.39
CA GLY A 274 -6.87 -1.31 12.26
C GLY A 274 -6.16 -0.05 11.77
N ARG A 275 -5.05 -0.20 11.06
CA ARG A 275 -4.07 0.87 10.79
C ARG A 275 -4.66 2.16 10.19
N ALA A 276 -5.62 2.05 9.26
CA ALA A 276 -6.25 3.22 8.66
C ALA A 276 -7.16 3.96 9.66
N ALA A 277 -7.89 3.22 10.52
CA ALA A 277 -8.70 3.79 11.59
C ALA A 277 -7.82 4.45 12.65
N ALA A 278 -6.73 3.79 13.03
CA ALA A 278 -5.76 4.29 13.97
C ALA A 278 -5.14 5.64 13.51
N ALA A 279 -4.73 5.73 12.24
CA ALA A 279 -4.21 6.96 11.66
C ALA A 279 -5.25 8.08 11.62
N ALA A 280 -6.52 7.76 11.30
CA ALA A 280 -7.60 8.72 11.28
C ALA A 280 -7.88 9.31 12.68
N PHE A 281 -7.95 8.46 13.72
CA PHE A 281 -8.12 8.91 15.10
C PHE A 281 -6.92 9.71 15.60
N TYR A 282 -5.69 9.29 15.26
CA TYR A 282 -4.49 10.05 15.61
C TYR A 282 -4.53 11.46 14.99
N GLN A 283 -4.83 11.57 13.69
CA GLN A 283 -4.94 12.85 13.01
C GLN A 283 -6.05 13.73 13.59
N GLN A 284 -7.17 13.14 13.97
CA GLN A 284 -8.24 13.88 14.66
C GLN A 284 -7.75 14.40 16.02
N GLY A 285 -7.00 13.59 16.77
CA GLY A 285 -6.38 14.01 18.04
C GLY A 285 -5.40 15.16 17.86
N GLU A 286 -4.54 15.11 16.84
CA GLU A 286 -3.61 16.20 16.53
C GLU A 286 -4.34 17.52 16.26
N ILE A 287 -5.41 17.50 15.49
CA ILE A 287 -6.19 18.70 15.21
C ILE A 287 -6.86 19.25 16.47
N HIS A 288 -7.46 18.40 17.29
CA HIS A 288 -8.06 18.82 18.58
C HIS A 288 -6.99 19.41 19.50
N ARG A 289 -5.83 18.77 19.63
CA ARG A 289 -4.70 19.26 20.45
C ARG A 289 -4.25 20.65 20.02
N LEU A 290 -4.03 20.84 18.72
CA LEU A 290 -3.57 22.12 18.16
C LEU A 290 -4.62 23.23 18.26
N ARG A 291 -5.90 22.89 18.38
CA ARG A 291 -7.00 23.83 18.65
C ARG A 291 -7.23 24.09 20.14
N GLY A 292 -6.48 23.42 21.02
CA GLY A 292 -6.65 23.53 22.47
C GLY A 292 -7.88 22.75 23.02
N GLU A 293 -8.46 21.87 22.25
CA GLU A 293 -9.59 21.01 22.64
C GLU A 293 -9.04 19.73 23.30
N LEU A 294 -8.40 19.90 24.51
CA LEU A 294 -7.52 18.88 25.10
C LEU A 294 -8.24 17.57 25.45
N GLU A 295 -9.45 17.63 25.99
CA GLU A 295 -10.24 16.44 26.34
C GLU A 295 -10.62 15.63 25.07
N ALA A 296 -11.01 16.33 24.00
CA ALA A 296 -11.32 15.69 22.72
C ALA A 296 -10.07 15.05 22.09
N ALA A 297 -8.90 15.69 22.22
CA ALA A 297 -7.63 15.17 21.75
C ALA A 297 -7.26 13.87 22.50
N GLU A 298 -7.38 13.85 23.83
CA GLU A 298 -7.10 12.65 24.63
C GLU A 298 -7.99 11.48 24.24
N GLY A 299 -9.30 11.71 24.10
CA GLY A 299 -10.24 10.68 23.65
C GLY A 299 -9.92 10.14 22.26
N ALA A 300 -9.48 10.99 21.33
CA ALA A 300 -9.09 10.56 19.99
C ALA A 300 -7.78 9.74 20.01
N TYR A 301 -6.80 10.10 20.83
CA TYR A 301 -5.56 9.32 21.00
C TYR A 301 -5.83 7.97 21.66
N GLU A 302 -6.74 7.88 22.63
CA GLU A 302 -7.15 6.58 23.20
C GLU A 302 -7.77 5.66 22.14
N LEU A 303 -8.57 6.22 21.21
CA LEU A 303 -9.12 5.44 20.11
C LEU A 303 -8.03 4.97 19.16
N ALA A 304 -7.04 5.79 18.86
CA ALA A 304 -5.88 5.41 18.04
C ALA A 304 -5.09 4.26 18.68
N ASP A 305 -4.84 4.33 19.98
CA ASP A 305 -4.14 3.30 20.75
C ASP A 305 -4.90 1.96 20.74
N ARG A 306 -6.22 2.00 20.94
CA ARG A 306 -7.09 0.80 20.86
C ARG A 306 -7.06 0.12 19.48
N GLU A 307 -6.82 0.88 18.42
CA GLU A 307 -6.65 0.35 17.06
C GLU A 307 -5.19 -0.06 16.75
N GLY A 308 -4.29 -0.03 17.77
CA GLY A 308 -2.92 -0.50 17.68
C GLY A 308 -1.91 0.52 17.17
N TYR A 309 -2.20 1.81 17.26
CA TYR A 309 -1.28 2.90 16.93
C TYR A 309 -0.82 3.59 18.22
N GLU A 310 0.48 3.58 18.49
CA GLU A 310 1.06 4.37 19.58
C GLU A 310 0.92 5.87 19.27
N PRO A 311 0.10 6.64 20.03
CA PRO A 311 -0.26 8.02 19.65
C PRO A 311 0.83 9.03 20.03
N GLN A 312 2.06 8.76 19.61
CA GLN A 312 3.21 9.63 19.82
C GLN A 312 3.59 10.39 18.52
N PRO A 313 4.12 11.61 18.63
CA PRO A 313 4.37 12.40 19.87
C PRO A 313 3.14 13.12 20.43
N GLY A 314 1.99 13.09 19.76
CA GLY A 314 0.79 13.89 20.10
C GLY A 314 0.36 13.77 21.55
N LEU A 315 0.26 12.54 22.09
CA LEU A 315 -0.12 12.29 23.47
C LEU A 315 0.91 12.83 24.48
N ALA A 316 2.21 12.75 24.16
CA ALA A 316 3.24 13.35 25.01
C ALA A 316 3.19 14.87 25.02
N LEU A 317 2.84 15.48 23.89
CA LEU A 317 2.70 16.94 23.77
C LEU A 317 1.39 17.48 24.39
N LEU A 318 0.43 16.61 24.67
CA LEU A 318 -0.81 16.95 25.33
C LEU A 318 -0.64 17.07 26.86
N ARG A 319 0.31 16.33 27.45
CA ARG A 319 0.62 16.28 28.88
C ARG A 319 1.65 17.33 29.29
#